data_62e14462c52dff79d320ace2c2eb345b
#
_entry.id   62e14462c52dff79d320ace2c2eb345b
#
_cell.length_a   1.000
_cell.length_b   1.000
_cell.length_c   1.000
_cell.angle_alpha   90.00
_cell.angle_beta   90.00
_cell.angle_gamma   90.00
#
_symmetry.space_group_name_H-M   'P 1'
#
loop_
_entity.id
_entity.type
_entity.pdbx_description
1 polymer ?
#
loop_
_entity_poly.entity_id
_entity_poly.type
_entity_poly.pdbx_seq_one_letter_code
_entity_poly.pdbx_strand_id
1 'polypeptide(L)'
;MKGKPIIRSQAAIHNYHKRFKSYVAEAFRLGLIKENPYERFQDKRGEKSDRPHLTEAQVKKLIRMREESTDAVMNRYLDFFLFQTFTGMAYSDAKSFDYEQHIVTIDGKDYIDGHRIKTGNEFVTPVLPITRKILERNNYKMEITSNQKYNQFLKGIGLALNCSFPLTTHIARHTFACTVALGQGISKEVLQFMMGHTSIKTTEIYAKLPMQYVSQNIGDKMFRAWK
;
A
#
# COMPACT_ATOMS: atom_id res chain seq x y z
N MET A 1 -8.43 27.43 -28.82
CA MET A 1 -7.17 26.67 -28.58
C MET A 1 -7.47 25.19 -28.68
N LYS A 2 -7.00 24.46 -29.68
CA LYS A 2 -7.13 23.01 -29.78
C LYS A 2 -6.09 22.42 -28.80
N GLY A 3 -6.58 21.77 -27.73
CA GLY A 3 -5.70 21.11 -26.75
C GLY A 3 -4.84 20.01 -27.41
N LYS A 4 -3.61 19.83 -26.97
CA LYS A 4 -2.74 18.73 -27.42
C LYS A 4 -3.47 17.39 -27.25
N PRO A 5 -3.40 16.48 -28.23
CA PRO A 5 -4.05 15.18 -28.11
C PRO A 5 -3.51 14.43 -26.88
N ILE A 6 -4.41 13.95 -26.03
CA ILE A 6 -4.05 13.16 -24.85
C ILE A 6 -3.82 11.72 -25.29
N ILE A 7 -2.56 11.32 -25.40
CA ILE A 7 -2.19 9.94 -25.69
C ILE A 7 -2.38 9.12 -24.40
N ARG A 8 -3.25 8.11 -24.44
CA ARG A 8 -3.50 7.20 -23.32
C ARG A 8 -2.64 5.95 -23.45
N SER A 9 -2.16 5.41 -22.31
CA SER A 9 -1.48 4.11 -22.32
C SER A 9 -2.48 2.98 -22.65
N GLN A 10 -1.98 1.87 -23.23
CA GLN A 10 -2.80 0.70 -23.53
C GLN A 10 -3.53 0.16 -22.28
N ALA A 11 -2.88 0.19 -21.12
CA ALA A 11 -3.51 -0.19 -19.85
C ALA A 11 -4.67 0.73 -19.46
N ALA A 12 -4.58 2.04 -19.72
CA ALA A 12 -5.68 2.98 -19.49
C ALA A 12 -6.84 2.70 -20.45
N ILE A 13 -6.56 2.48 -21.73
CA ILE A 13 -7.56 2.11 -22.75
C ILE A 13 -8.28 0.82 -22.35
N HIS A 14 -7.53 -0.22 -21.96
CA HIS A 14 -8.09 -1.47 -21.46
C HIS A 14 -9.02 -1.25 -20.25
N ASN A 15 -8.65 -0.40 -19.29
CA ASN A 15 -9.50 -0.11 -18.15
C ASN A 15 -10.81 0.60 -18.52
N TYR A 16 -10.80 1.47 -19.54
CA TYR A 16 -12.04 2.08 -20.07
C TYR A 16 -12.92 1.02 -20.73
N HIS A 17 -12.36 0.18 -21.59
CA HIS A 17 -13.10 -0.92 -22.23
C HIS A 17 -13.66 -1.89 -21.20
N LYS A 18 -12.90 -2.27 -20.20
CA LYS A 18 -13.37 -3.17 -19.11
C LYS A 18 -14.63 -2.64 -18.41
N ARG A 19 -14.68 -1.32 -18.14
CA ARG A 19 -15.87 -0.70 -17.53
C ARG A 19 -17.02 -0.60 -18.51
N PHE A 20 -16.76 -0.14 -19.72
CA PHE A 20 -17.77 0.03 -20.75
C PHE A 20 -18.41 -1.29 -21.17
N LYS A 21 -17.63 -2.36 -21.27
CA LYS A 21 -18.08 -3.72 -21.55
C LYS A 21 -19.21 -4.17 -20.58
N SER A 22 -19.14 -3.81 -19.32
CA SER A 22 -20.18 -4.17 -18.34
C SER A 22 -21.52 -3.49 -18.65
N TYR A 23 -21.49 -2.21 -19.04
CA TYR A 23 -22.71 -1.47 -19.41
C TYR A 23 -23.31 -1.99 -20.73
N VAL A 24 -22.46 -2.30 -21.71
CA VAL A 24 -22.90 -2.84 -22.99
C VAL A 24 -23.51 -4.24 -22.82
N ALA A 25 -22.90 -5.09 -22.00
CA ALA A 25 -23.45 -6.40 -21.68
C ALA A 25 -24.82 -6.30 -20.99
N GLU A 26 -25.00 -5.35 -20.09
CA GLU A 26 -26.29 -5.12 -19.44
C GLU A 26 -27.32 -4.56 -20.41
N ALA A 27 -26.97 -3.62 -21.28
CA ALA A 27 -27.87 -3.10 -22.32
C ALA A 27 -28.31 -4.21 -23.29
N PHE A 28 -27.43 -5.14 -23.64
CA PHE A 28 -27.77 -6.31 -24.44
C PHE A 28 -28.73 -7.26 -23.71
N ARG A 29 -28.45 -7.55 -22.43
CA ARG A 29 -29.32 -8.37 -21.57
C ARG A 29 -30.74 -7.80 -21.44
N LEU A 30 -30.85 -6.48 -21.39
CA LEU A 30 -32.13 -5.75 -21.29
C LEU A 30 -32.82 -5.56 -22.66
N GLY A 31 -32.27 -6.04 -23.78
CA GLY A 31 -32.82 -5.88 -25.11
C GLY A 31 -32.75 -4.47 -25.68
N LEU A 32 -31.96 -3.57 -25.07
CA LEU A 32 -31.80 -2.19 -25.51
C LEU A 32 -30.92 -2.08 -26.77
N ILE A 33 -30.07 -3.07 -27.01
CA ILE A 33 -29.26 -3.22 -28.22
C ILE A 33 -29.43 -4.62 -28.78
N LYS A 34 -29.38 -4.75 -30.12
CA LYS A 34 -29.61 -6.03 -30.81
C LYS A 34 -28.40 -6.96 -30.79
N GLU A 35 -27.21 -6.40 -30.71
CA GLU A 35 -25.95 -7.15 -30.72
C GLU A 35 -24.99 -6.58 -29.67
N ASN A 36 -24.17 -7.45 -29.07
CA ASN A 36 -23.12 -7.02 -28.18
C ASN A 36 -21.80 -6.88 -28.95
N PRO A 37 -21.31 -5.65 -29.25
CA PRO A 37 -20.10 -5.46 -30.03
C PRO A 37 -18.83 -6.02 -29.36
N TYR A 38 -18.89 -6.27 -28.04
CA TYR A 38 -17.76 -6.84 -27.29
C TYR A 38 -17.64 -8.37 -27.45
N GLU A 39 -18.56 -9.08 -28.08
CA GLU A 39 -18.39 -10.52 -28.36
C GLU A 39 -17.24 -10.79 -29.32
N ARG A 40 -17.04 -9.87 -30.29
CA ARG A 40 -15.97 -9.97 -31.29
C ARG A 40 -14.76 -9.09 -30.99
N PHE A 41 -14.85 -8.24 -29.96
CA PHE A 41 -13.79 -7.31 -29.60
C PHE A 41 -12.85 -7.91 -28.56
N GLN A 42 -11.58 -8.13 -28.96
CA GLN A 42 -10.51 -8.56 -28.06
C GLN A 42 -9.63 -7.36 -27.72
N ASP A 43 -9.71 -6.92 -26.47
CA ASP A 43 -8.87 -5.86 -25.95
C ASP A 43 -7.57 -6.43 -25.34
N LYS A 44 -6.43 -5.84 -25.72
CA LYS A 44 -5.12 -6.21 -25.17
C LYS A 44 -4.89 -5.45 -23.87
N ARG A 45 -4.60 -6.16 -22.79
CA ARG A 45 -4.42 -5.58 -21.46
C ARG A 45 -3.26 -4.58 -21.37
N GLY A 46 -2.32 -4.60 -22.29
CA GLY A 46 -1.06 -3.88 -22.18
C GLY A 46 -0.07 -4.55 -21.23
N GLU A 47 1.16 -4.10 -21.23
CA GLU A 47 2.20 -4.58 -20.32
C GLU A 47 1.85 -4.26 -18.88
N LYS A 48 2.29 -5.12 -17.94
CA LYS A 48 2.19 -4.83 -16.52
C LYS A 48 3.08 -3.62 -16.23
N SER A 49 2.49 -2.56 -15.68
CA SER A 49 3.29 -1.42 -15.22
C SER A 49 4.24 -1.89 -14.13
N ASP A 50 5.49 -1.46 -14.24
CA ASP A 50 6.43 -1.59 -13.13
C ASP A 50 5.85 -0.89 -11.89
N ARG A 51 6.09 -1.49 -10.72
CA ARG A 51 5.62 -0.96 -9.44
C ARG A 51 6.82 -0.43 -8.67
N PRO A 52 7.16 0.86 -8.84
CA PRO A 52 8.32 1.42 -8.19
C PRO A 52 8.16 1.36 -6.66
N HIS A 53 9.30 1.21 -5.99
CA HIS A 53 9.42 1.21 -4.53
C HIS A 53 10.75 1.86 -4.13
N LEU A 54 10.86 2.29 -2.89
CA LEU A 54 12.11 2.83 -2.37
C LEU A 54 13.09 1.69 -2.06
N THR A 55 14.35 1.90 -2.42
CA THR A 55 15.45 1.03 -2.00
C THR A 55 15.70 1.18 -0.49
N GLU A 56 16.42 0.23 0.12
CA GLU A 56 16.80 0.32 1.53
C GLU A 56 17.61 1.60 1.83
N ALA A 57 18.52 1.98 0.93
CA ALA A 57 19.27 3.22 1.05
C ALA A 57 18.39 4.47 1.06
N GLN A 58 17.35 4.51 0.21
CA GLN A 58 16.40 5.61 0.19
C GLN A 58 15.53 5.63 1.45
N VAL A 59 15.11 4.48 1.96
CA VAL A 59 14.36 4.39 3.23
C VAL A 59 15.22 4.89 4.40
N LYS A 60 16.49 4.48 4.48
CA LYS A 60 17.43 4.98 5.50
C LYS A 60 17.69 6.49 5.37
N LYS A 61 17.76 7.01 4.15
CA LYS A 61 17.85 8.46 3.92
C LYS A 61 16.60 9.19 4.41
N LEU A 62 15.42 8.63 4.16
CA LEU A 62 14.14 9.18 4.63
C LEU A 62 14.07 9.24 6.16
N ILE A 63 14.52 8.18 6.85
CA ILE A 63 14.60 8.16 8.32
C ILE A 63 15.51 9.28 8.82
N ARG A 64 16.72 9.43 8.25
CA ARG A 64 17.64 10.52 8.61
C ARG A 64 17.03 11.90 8.38
N MET A 65 16.38 12.12 7.22
CA MET A 65 15.69 13.39 6.93
C MET A 65 14.65 13.70 8.02
N ARG A 66 13.95 12.68 8.54
CA ARG A 66 12.98 12.85 9.62
C ARG A 66 13.66 13.20 10.95
N GLU A 67 14.77 12.56 11.28
CA GLU A 67 15.53 12.78 12.52
C GLU A 67 16.20 14.17 12.56
N GLU A 68 16.68 14.65 11.42
CA GLU A 68 17.36 15.94 11.27
C GLU A 68 16.38 17.11 11.13
N SER A 69 15.13 16.86 10.74
CA SER A 69 14.15 17.92 10.50
C SER A 69 13.56 18.48 11.79
N THR A 70 13.53 19.80 11.89
CA THR A 70 12.84 20.57 12.96
C THR A 70 11.47 21.09 12.54
N ASP A 71 11.08 20.94 11.26
CA ASP A 71 9.79 21.40 10.74
C ASP A 71 8.68 20.43 11.16
N ALA A 72 7.78 20.90 12.03
CA ALA A 72 6.68 20.09 12.57
C ALA A 72 5.70 19.61 11.48
N VAL A 73 5.47 20.40 10.42
CA VAL A 73 4.59 20.01 9.31
C VAL A 73 5.25 18.92 8.47
N MET A 74 6.51 19.13 8.10
CA MET A 74 7.30 18.13 7.38
C MET A 74 7.39 16.83 8.18
N ASN A 75 7.66 16.90 9.47
CA ASN A 75 7.77 15.77 10.38
C ASN A 75 6.50 14.92 10.42
N ARG A 76 5.33 15.54 10.48
CA ARG A 76 4.03 14.84 10.43
C ARG A 76 3.88 14.02 9.14
N TYR A 77 4.22 14.60 7.99
CA TYR A 77 4.12 13.90 6.71
C TYR A 77 5.16 12.78 6.57
N LEU A 78 6.39 13.01 7.04
CA LEU A 78 7.45 12.01 7.05
C LEU A 78 7.09 10.84 7.97
N ASP A 79 6.62 11.12 9.19
CA ASP A 79 6.20 10.08 10.13
C ASP A 79 5.04 9.24 9.59
N PHE A 80 4.06 9.86 8.95
CA PHE A 80 2.96 9.13 8.35
C PHE A 80 3.42 8.25 7.18
N PHE A 81 4.34 8.74 6.34
CA PHE A 81 4.91 7.95 5.24
C PHE A 81 5.77 6.79 5.73
N LEU A 82 6.60 7.03 6.74
CA LEU A 82 7.39 5.98 7.39
C LEU A 82 6.49 4.96 8.08
N PHE A 83 5.42 5.39 8.76
CA PHE A 83 4.44 4.48 9.34
C PHE A 83 3.83 3.56 8.27
N GLN A 84 3.38 4.11 7.15
CA GLN A 84 2.90 3.30 6.03
C GLN A 84 3.98 2.40 5.42
N THR A 85 5.22 2.87 5.36
CA THR A 85 6.37 2.12 4.83
C THR A 85 6.70 0.91 5.71
N PHE A 86 6.52 1.00 7.03
CA PHE A 86 6.86 -0.07 7.96
C PHE A 86 5.67 -0.93 8.42
N THR A 87 4.45 -0.55 8.08
CA THR A 87 3.24 -1.33 8.38
C THR A 87 2.57 -1.90 7.13
N GLY A 88 2.87 -1.36 5.94
CA GLY A 88 2.20 -1.73 4.70
C GLY A 88 0.74 -1.26 4.62
N MET A 89 0.24 -0.48 5.57
CA MET A 89 -1.15 0.00 5.57
C MET A 89 -1.43 0.94 4.40
N ALA A 90 -2.63 0.86 3.82
CA ALA A 90 -3.05 1.86 2.85
C ALA A 90 -3.37 3.19 3.57
N TYR A 91 -3.48 4.27 2.78
CA TYR A 91 -3.75 5.60 3.33
C TYR A 91 -5.01 5.63 4.22
N SER A 92 -6.12 5.03 3.78
CA SER A 92 -7.36 4.99 4.56
C SER A 92 -7.18 4.27 5.88
N ASP A 93 -6.53 3.10 5.86
CA ASP A 93 -6.35 2.25 7.01
C ASP A 93 -5.37 2.90 8.02
N ALA A 94 -4.27 3.49 7.52
CA ALA A 94 -3.32 4.22 8.36
C ALA A 94 -3.91 5.50 8.99
N LYS A 95 -4.80 6.18 8.25
CA LYS A 95 -5.49 7.38 8.76
C LYS A 95 -6.52 7.05 9.86
N SER A 96 -7.16 5.89 9.79
CA SER A 96 -8.13 5.41 10.78
C SER A 96 -7.50 4.54 11.86
N PHE A 97 -6.15 4.46 11.89
CA PHE A 97 -5.46 3.69 12.90
C PHE A 97 -5.74 4.25 14.30
N ASP A 98 -6.13 3.35 15.20
CA ASP A 98 -6.35 3.59 16.61
C ASP A 98 -5.48 2.61 17.40
N TYR A 99 -4.60 3.12 18.25
CA TYR A 99 -3.63 2.30 18.96
C TYR A 99 -4.30 1.30 19.91
N GLU A 100 -5.31 1.75 20.67
CA GLU A 100 -5.97 0.93 21.68
C GLU A 100 -6.81 -0.20 21.05
N GLN A 101 -7.37 0.04 19.88
CA GLN A 101 -8.23 -0.92 19.18
C GLN A 101 -7.46 -1.91 18.31
N HIS A 102 -6.32 -1.50 17.76
CA HIS A 102 -5.63 -2.28 16.72
C HIS A 102 -4.36 -2.96 17.22
N ILE A 103 -3.83 -2.63 18.42
CA ILE A 103 -2.63 -3.29 18.90
C ILE A 103 -2.98 -4.55 19.69
N VAL A 104 -2.34 -5.65 19.30
CA VAL A 104 -2.39 -6.93 20.01
C VAL A 104 -0.97 -7.39 20.31
N THR A 105 -0.77 -7.95 21.50
CA THR A 105 0.54 -8.49 21.93
C THR A 105 0.52 -10.01 21.89
N ILE A 106 1.46 -10.62 21.16
CA ILE A 106 1.64 -12.05 21.05
C ILE A 106 3.12 -12.37 21.31
N ASP A 107 3.39 -13.25 22.26
CA ASP A 107 4.75 -13.67 22.63
C ASP A 107 5.68 -12.48 22.92
N GLY A 108 5.16 -11.44 23.57
CA GLY A 108 5.91 -10.23 23.93
C GLY A 108 6.23 -9.30 22.75
N LYS A 109 5.65 -9.53 21.57
CA LYS A 109 5.76 -8.68 20.39
C LYS A 109 4.40 -8.08 20.03
N ASP A 110 4.39 -6.81 19.66
CA ASP A 110 3.17 -6.12 19.27
C ASP A 110 2.94 -6.21 17.76
N TYR A 111 1.68 -6.36 17.41
CA TYR A 111 1.18 -6.41 16.04
C TYR A 111 0.02 -5.44 15.89
N ILE A 112 -0.12 -4.87 14.68
CA ILE A 112 -1.32 -4.18 14.26
C ILE A 112 -2.23 -5.23 13.64
N ASP A 113 -3.38 -5.46 14.25
CA ASP A 113 -4.44 -6.34 13.76
C ASP A 113 -5.63 -5.47 13.33
N GLY A 114 -6.14 -5.68 12.14
CA GLY A 114 -7.23 -4.85 11.64
C GLY A 114 -7.84 -5.36 10.34
N HIS A 115 -8.82 -4.61 9.87
CA HIS A 115 -9.53 -4.89 8.63
C HIS A 115 -9.33 -3.76 7.63
N ARG A 116 -9.15 -4.11 6.36
CA ARG A 116 -9.03 -3.13 5.27
C ARG A 116 -10.35 -2.39 5.07
N ILE A 117 -10.37 -1.08 5.23
CA ILE A 117 -11.58 -0.24 5.03
C ILE A 117 -12.21 -0.47 3.66
N LYS A 118 -11.37 -0.61 2.63
CA LYS A 118 -11.86 -0.75 1.24
C LYS A 118 -12.47 -2.12 0.92
N THR A 119 -12.00 -3.19 1.55
CA THR A 119 -12.31 -4.57 1.13
C THR A 119 -12.82 -5.46 2.25
N GLY A 120 -12.75 -5.02 3.51
CA GLY A 120 -13.10 -5.81 4.69
C GLY A 120 -12.12 -6.93 5.03
N ASN A 121 -11.03 -7.09 4.27
CA ASN A 121 -10.07 -8.17 4.50
C ASN A 121 -9.26 -7.91 5.76
N GLU A 122 -9.04 -8.96 6.53
CA GLU A 122 -8.14 -8.97 7.68
C GLU A 122 -6.69 -8.74 7.23
N PHE A 123 -5.91 -8.06 8.05
CA PHE A 123 -4.47 -7.96 7.91
C PHE A 123 -3.81 -7.90 9.29
N VAL A 124 -2.61 -8.44 9.38
CA VAL A 124 -1.78 -8.36 10.60
C VAL A 124 -0.37 -7.98 10.20
N THR A 125 0.17 -6.95 10.84
CA THR A 125 1.54 -6.49 10.56
C THR A 125 2.29 -6.22 11.87
N PRO A 126 3.60 -6.53 11.97
CA PRO A 126 4.34 -6.32 13.21
C PRO A 126 4.57 -4.83 13.48
N VAL A 127 4.57 -4.47 14.76
CA VAL A 127 5.05 -3.17 15.23
C VAL A 127 6.58 -3.26 15.39
N LEU A 128 7.29 -2.89 14.33
CA LEU A 128 8.76 -2.87 14.34
C LEU A 128 9.29 -1.79 15.30
N PRO A 129 10.55 -1.86 15.77
CA PRO A 129 11.12 -0.84 16.66
C PRO A 129 11.00 0.59 16.08
N ILE A 130 11.22 0.75 14.79
CA ILE A 130 11.03 2.05 14.11
C ILE A 130 9.56 2.49 14.12
N THR A 131 8.61 1.58 13.92
CA THR A 131 7.17 1.87 13.99
C THR A 131 6.79 2.33 15.39
N ARG A 132 7.31 1.69 16.42
CA ARG A 132 7.09 2.09 17.82
C ARG A 132 7.60 3.50 18.08
N LYS A 133 8.83 3.83 17.68
CA LYS A 133 9.38 5.19 17.79
C LYS A 133 8.49 6.24 17.09
N ILE A 134 7.93 5.89 15.93
CA ILE A 134 7.01 6.78 15.21
C ILE A 134 5.72 6.98 16.02
N LEU A 135 5.14 5.93 16.57
CA LEU A 135 3.93 5.99 17.37
C LEU A 135 4.14 6.81 18.65
N GLU A 136 5.22 6.55 19.39
CA GLU A 136 5.56 7.26 20.63
C GLU A 136 5.68 8.78 20.42
N ARG A 137 6.45 9.22 19.40
CA ARG A 137 6.65 10.67 19.13
C ARG A 137 5.40 11.37 18.57
N ASN A 138 4.40 10.63 18.10
CA ASN A 138 3.11 11.13 17.65
C ASN A 138 1.99 10.88 18.68
N ASN A 139 2.34 10.59 19.94
CA ASN A 139 1.38 10.28 21.00
C ASN A 139 0.37 9.20 20.59
N TYR A 140 0.86 8.16 19.88
CA TYR A 140 0.08 7.03 19.38
C TYR A 140 -1.07 7.37 18.41
N LYS A 141 -1.04 8.57 17.81
CA LYS A 141 -2.03 9.05 16.85
C LYS A 141 -1.38 9.38 15.51
N MET A 142 -1.98 8.89 14.44
CA MET A 142 -1.47 9.12 13.08
C MET A 142 -2.35 10.14 12.33
N GLU A 143 -2.18 11.42 12.71
CA GLU A 143 -2.94 12.50 12.08
C GLU A 143 -2.37 12.93 10.73
N ILE A 144 -3.21 12.99 9.71
CA ILE A 144 -2.84 13.38 8.36
C ILE A 144 -3.95 14.19 7.69
N THR A 145 -3.57 15.06 6.78
CA THR A 145 -4.47 15.86 5.94
C THR A 145 -5.16 14.98 4.87
N SER A 146 -5.80 15.59 3.87
CA SER A 146 -6.37 14.84 2.75
C SER A 146 -5.29 14.11 1.95
N ASN A 147 -5.65 12.97 1.34
CA ASN A 147 -4.75 12.19 0.50
C ASN A 147 -4.14 13.01 -0.65
N GLN A 148 -4.90 13.97 -1.18
CA GLN A 148 -4.42 14.85 -2.26
C GLN A 148 -3.28 15.77 -1.77
N LYS A 149 -3.46 16.47 -0.64
CA LYS A 149 -2.42 17.32 -0.04
C LYS A 149 -1.20 16.51 0.36
N TYR A 150 -1.41 15.34 0.95
CA TYR A 150 -0.35 14.42 1.31
C TYR A 150 0.49 13.98 0.09
N ASN A 151 -0.15 13.50 -0.99
CA ASN A 151 0.57 13.12 -2.20
C ASN A 151 1.29 14.29 -2.88
N GLN A 152 0.76 15.52 -2.77
CA GLN A 152 1.44 16.71 -3.27
C GLN A 152 2.74 16.96 -2.50
N PHE A 153 2.71 16.84 -1.17
CA PHE A 153 3.88 16.96 -0.32
C PHE A 153 4.92 15.85 -0.64
N LEU A 154 4.49 14.61 -0.78
CA LEU A 154 5.35 13.48 -1.11
C LEU A 154 6.14 13.66 -2.41
N LYS A 155 5.62 14.41 -3.38
CA LYS A 155 6.39 14.72 -4.61
C LYS A 155 7.67 15.49 -4.29
N GLY A 156 7.62 16.47 -3.38
CA GLY A 156 8.79 17.22 -2.91
C GLY A 156 9.81 16.30 -2.21
N ILE A 157 9.33 15.41 -1.34
CA ILE A 157 10.19 14.41 -0.69
C ILE A 157 10.84 13.48 -1.73
N GLY A 158 10.10 13.03 -2.74
CA GLY A 158 10.63 12.20 -3.82
C GLY A 158 11.79 12.86 -4.56
N LEU A 159 11.71 14.16 -4.82
CA LEU A 159 12.80 14.94 -5.42
C LEU A 159 14.04 14.98 -4.50
N ALA A 160 13.85 15.25 -3.21
CA ALA A 160 14.94 15.25 -2.22
C ALA A 160 15.62 13.88 -2.06
N LEU A 161 14.87 12.79 -2.30
CA LEU A 161 15.39 11.42 -2.31
C LEU A 161 16.00 11.02 -3.66
N ASN A 162 15.99 11.88 -4.68
CA ASN A 162 16.41 11.57 -6.05
C ASN A 162 15.66 10.38 -6.65
N CYS A 163 14.33 10.28 -6.40
CA CYS A 163 13.51 9.24 -6.99
C CYS A 163 13.27 9.53 -8.48
N SER A 164 13.41 8.52 -9.35
CA SER A 164 13.06 8.59 -10.77
C SER A 164 11.55 8.55 -11.04
N PHE A 165 10.74 8.44 -10.00
CA PHE A 165 9.29 8.34 -10.04
C PHE A 165 8.65 9.25 -8.97
N PRO A 166 7.40 9.70 -9.19
CA PRO A 166 6.72 10.51 -8.18
C PRO A 166 6.40 9.69 -6.94
N LEU A 167 6.83 10.17 -5.77
CA LEU A 167 6.51 9.53 -4.49
C LEU A 167 5.03 9.72 -4.19
N THR A 168 4.35 8.65 -3.81
CA THR A 168 2.92 8.62 -3.46
C THR A 168 2.69 7.68 -2.28
N THR A 169 1.52 7.79 -1.65
CA THR A 169 1.14 6.86 -0.57
C THR A 169 1.19 5.37 -0.98
N HIS A 170 0.94 5.04 -2.26
CA HIS A 170 1.08 3.67 -2.75
C HIS A 170 2.53 3.19 -2.78
N ILE A 171 3.50 4.09 -2.99
CA ILE A 171 4.92 3.74 -2.97
C ILE A 171 5.34 3.28 -1.56
N ALA A 172 4.82 3.89 -0.49
CA ALA A 172 5.07 3.42 0.88
C ALA A 172 4.70 1.93 1.03
N ARG A 173 3.51 1.57 0.58
CA ARG A 173 3.02 0.20 0.65
C ARG A 173 3.79 -0.78 -0.27
N HIS A 174 4.23 -0.34 -1.45
CA HIS A 174 5.12 -1.14 -2.31
C HIS A 174 6.50 -1.30 -1.70
N THR A 175 7.01 -0.26 -1.03
CA THR A 175 8.28 -0.31 -0.29
C THR A 175 8.20 -1.29 0.88
N PHE A 176 7.10 -1.30 1.63
CA PHE A 176 6.86 -2.33 2.64
C PHE A 176 6.98 -3.72 2.03
N ALA A 177 6.25 -3.98 0.95
CA ALA A 177 6.23 -5.30 0.32
C ALA A 177 7.62 -5.74 -0.17
N CYS A 178 8.30 -4.88 -0.94
CA CYS A 178 9.54 -5.25 -1.63
C CYS A 178 10.77 -5.12 -0.73
N THR A 179 10.90 -4.01 0.00
CA THR A 179 12.12 -3.66 0.74
C THR A 179 12.07 -4.10 2.20
N VAL A 180 10.93 -3.86 2.87
CA VAL A 180 10.81 -4.14 4.31
C VAL A 180 10.48 -5.60 4.60
N ALA A 181 9.64 -6.24 3.79
CA ALA A 181 9.22 -7.62 4.02
C ALA A 181 9.98 -8.62 3.15
N LEU A 182 9.79 -8.62 1.82
CA LEU A 182 10.44 -9.60 0.93
C LEU A 182 11.97 -9.49 0.98
N GLY A 183 12.51 -8.26 1.05
CA GLY A 183 13.94 -8.02 1.21
C GLY A 183 14.54 -8.61 2.49
N GLN A 184 13.72 -8.89 3.49
CA GLN A 184 14.12 -9.54 4.76
C GLN A 184 13.72 -11.02 4.82
N GLY A 185 13.27 -11.61 3.71
CA GLY A 185 13.01 -13.03 3.59
C GLY A 185 11.60 -13.47 4.04
N ILE A 186 10.66 -12.54 4.21
CA ILE A 186 9.25 -12.87 4.44
C ILE A 186 8.67 -13.52 3.17
N SER A 187 7.95 -14.64 3.31
CA SER A 187 7.34 -15.31 2.17
C SER A 187 6.21 -14.48 1.55
N LYS A 188 5.91 -14.72 0.26
CA LYS A 188 4.83 -14.01 -0.43
C LYS A 188 3.46 -14.28 0.19
N GLU A 189 3.24 -15.45 0.73
CA GLU A 189 2.01 -15.87 1.37
C GLU A 189 1.77 -15.08 2.66
N VAL A 190 2.80 -14.99 3.51
CA VAL A 190 2.75 -14.18 4.74
C VAL A 190 2.57 -12.71 4.39
N LEU A 191 3.31 -12.18 3.41
CA LEU A 191 3.17 -10.81 2.96
C LEU A 191 1.76 -10.50 2.43
N GLN A 192 1.15 -11.42 1.68
CA GLN A 192 -0.22 -11.26 1.19
C GLN A 192 -1.19 -11.05 2.35
N PHE A 193 -1.07 -11.84 3.40
CA PHE A 193 -1.88 -11.70 4.59
C PHE A 193 -1.58 -10.38 5.32
N MET A 194 -0.30 -10.05 5.55
CA MET A 194 0.10 -8.78 6.16
C MET A 194 -0.46 -7.56 5.41
N MET A 195 -0.67 -7.67 4.11
CA MET A 195 -1.23 -6.60 3.29
C MET A 195 -2.75 -6.66 3.13
N GLY A 196 -3.44 -7.67 3.65
CA GLY A 196 -4.87 -7.87 3.44
C GLY A 196 -5.24 -7.99 1.96
N HIS A 197 -4.41 -8.69 1.16
CA HIS A 197 -4.68 -8.93 -0.24
C HIS A 197 -5.43 -10.25 -0.42
N THR A 198 -6.62 -10.22 -1.02
CA THR A 198 -7.27 -11.43 -1.54
C THR A 198 -6.87 -11.65 -2.99
N SER A 199 -6.15 -12.75 -3.27
CA SER A 199 -6.07 -13.28 -4.62
C SER A 199 -7.12 -14.37 -4.77
N ILE A 200 -8.07 -14.19 -5.68
CA ILE A 200 -9.20 -15.12 -5.93
C ILE A 200 -8.74 -16.54 -6.32
N LYS A 201 -7.50 -16.70 -6.77
CA LYS A 201 -6.97 -18.01 -7.24
C LYS A 201 -6.24 -18.85 -6.18
N THR A 202 -6.04 -18.33 -4.98
CA THR A 202 -5.29 -19.03 -3.91
C THR A 202 -6.03 -19.05 -2.56
N THR A 203 -7.27 -18.65 -2.52
CA THR A 203 -8.04 -18.36 -1.31
C THR A 203 -8.41 -19.60 -0.49
N GLU A 204 -8.46 -20.77 -1.06
CA GLU A 204 -8.86 -21.98 -0.32
C GLU A 204 -7.79 -22.49 0.65
N ILE A 205 -6.51 -22.22 0.39
CA ILE A 205 -5.39 -22.66 1.23
C ILE A 205 -5.06 -21.64 2.34
N TYR A 206 -5.32 -20.34 2.10
CA TYR A 206 -4.89 -19.24 2.98
C TYR A 206 -6.05 -18.48 3.66
N ALA A 207 -7.26 -18.99 3.58
CA ALA A 207 -8.46 -18.32 4.06
C ALA A 207 -8.42 -17.92 5.54
N LYS A 208 -7.51 -18.50 6.33
CA LYS A 208 -7.23 -18.10 7.73
C LYS A 208 -5.82 -18.53 8.11
N LEU A 209 -4.81 -17.72 7.82
CA LEU A 209 -3.53 -17.90 8.51
C LEU A 209 -3.75 -17.52 9.98
N PRO A 210 -3.59 -18.44 10.93
CA PRO A 210 -3.70 -18.11 12.35
C PRO A 210 -2.66 -17.03 12.70
N MET A 211 -3.01 -16.13 13.62
CA MET A 211 -2.09 -15.10 14.12
C MET A 211 -0.73 -15.69 14.54
N GLN A 212 -0.74 -16.86 15.17
CA GLN A 212 0.46 -17.60 15.54
C GLN A 212 1.36 -17.95 14.35
N TYR A 213 0.79 -18.26 13.18
CA TYR A 213 1.59 -18.52 11.97
C TYR A 213 2.32 -17.26 11.49
N VAL A 214 1.66 -16.10 11.55
CA VAL A 214 2.30 -14.81 11.22
C VAL A 214 3.43 -14.53 12.20
N SER A 215 3.20 -14.69 13.50
CA SER A 215 4.22 -14.50 14.54
C SER A 215 5.44 -15.39 14.33
N GLN A 216 5.25 -16.68 14.07
CA GLN A 216 6.32 -17.64 13.83
C GLN A 216 7.13 -17.37 12.54
N ASN A 217 6.50 -16.78 11.51
CA ASN A 217 7.13 -16.55 10.21
C ASN A 217 7.73 -15.15 10.01
N ILE A 218 7.45 -14.21 10.90
CA ILE A 218 8.07 -12.86 10.89
C ILE A 218 9.46 -12.89 11.54
N GLY A 219 10.06 -13.84 11.94
CA GLY A 219 11.39 -14.03 12.50
C GLY A 219 12.10 -12.75 13.06
N ASP A 220 12.99 -12.94 13.99
CA ASP A 220 13.76 -11.87 14.65
C ASP A 220 14.58 -10.99 13.69
N LYS A 221 14.86 -11.50 12.49
CA LYS A 221 15.63 -10.79 11.46
C LYS A 221 14.96 -9.49 11.03
N MET A 222 13.61 -9.49 10.86
CA MET A 222 12.86 -8.30 10.49
C MET A 222 12.88 -7.25 11.61
N PHE A 223 12.79 -7.67 12.87
CA PHE A 223 12.87 -6.76 14.02
C PHE A 223 14.27 -6.18 14.24
N ARG A 224 15.34 -6.88 13.82
CA ARG A 224 16.72 -6.42 13.94
C ARG A 224 17.15 -5.47 12.82
N ALA A 225 16.62 -5.65 11.60
CA ALA A 225 17.03 -4.89 10.42
C ALA A 225 16.65 -3.40 10.49
N TRP A 226 15.63 -3.06 11.28
CA TRP A 226 15.04 -1.71 11.33
C TRP A 226 14.98 -1.16 12.77
N LYS A 227 16.04 -1.36 13.52
CA LYS A 227 16.24 -0.79 14.85
C LYS A 227 16.56 0.70 14.80
#